data_5c9b0c0f1664ac4756158a18bb0b89e3
#
_entry.id   5c9b0c0f1664ac4756158a18bb0b89e3
#
_cell.length_a   1.000
_cell.length_b   1.000
_cell.length_c   1.000
_cell.angle_alpha   90.00
_cell.angle_beta   90.00
_cell.angle_gamma   90.00
#
_symmetry.space_group_name_H-M   'P 1'
#
loop_
_entity.id
_entity.type
_entity.pdbx_description
1 polymer ?
#
loop_
_entity_poly.entity_id
_entity_poly.type
_entity_poly.pdbx_seq_one_letter_code
_entity_poly.pdbx_strand_id
1 'polypeptide(L)'
;MKKFKLLLLLFVLIWASCECPYQDELEHAQQRKSSTGDVFYADVLLGTWQCYYPMIIGGIEFKQIKFMSGGKADITMAKQRDTEWYTETYNYAYYGNTLRFSRSGSNISLTIEGYLFPELYLRDSFGRYTMAKRRAEGCD
;
A
#
# COMPACT_ATOMS: atom_id res chain seq x y z
N MET A 1 2.37 -13.94 -48.70
CA MET A 1 2.06 -12.62 -48.15
C MET A 1 0.91 -12.60 -47.10
N LYS A 2 -0.09 -13.47 -47.23
CA LYS A 2 -1.17 -13.53 -46.22
C LYS A 2 -0.73 -14.04 -44.84
N LYS A 3 0.28 -14.89 -44.73
CA LYS A 3 0.82 -15.42 -43.48
C LYS A 3 1.61 -14.38 -42.66
N PHE A 4 2.21 -13.40 -43.34
CA PHE A 4 3.00 -12.34 -42.67
C PHE A 4 2.10 -11.30 -42.00
N LYS A 5 0.93 -11.00 -42.60
CA LYS A 5 -0.05 -10.07 -42.00
C LYS A 5 -0.70 -10.65 -40.76
N LEU A 6 -0.91 -11.99 -40.73
CA LEU A 6 -1.49 -12.66 -39.55
C LEU A 6 -0.49 -12.67 -38.38
N LEU A 7 0.80 -12.85 -38.67
CA LEU A 7 1.86 -12.81 -37.63
C LEU A 7 2.00 -11.42 -37.02
N LEU A 8 1.89 -10.36 -37.84
CA LEU A 8 1.95 -8.99 -37.40
C LEU A 8 0.74 -8.63 -36.50
N LEU A 9 -0.44 -9.14 -36.84
CA LEU A 9 -1.66 -8.93 -36.03
C LEU A 9 -1.58 -9.64 -34.68
N LEU A 10 -0.98 -10.82 -34.63
CA LEU A 10 -0.71 -11.55 -33.37
C LEU A 10 0.29 -10.81 -32.49
N PHE A 11 1.31 -10.19 -33.11
CA PHE A 11 2.31 -9.40 -32.36
C PHE A 11 1.70 -8.13 -31.74
N VAL A 12 0.76 -7.47 -32.43
CA VAL A 12 0.06 -6.27 -31.90
C VAL A 12 -0.88 -6.64 -30.75
N LEU A 13 -1.50 -7.83 -30.79
CA LEU A 13 -2.37 -8.32 -29.71
C LEU A 13 -1.60 -8.68 -28.44
N ILE A 14 -0.32 -9.07 -28.55
CA ILE A 14 0.52 -9.40 -27.38
C ILE A 14 1.01 -8.12 -26.67
N TRP A 15 1.12 -7.00 -27.39
CA TRP A 15 1.56 -5.73 -26.80
C TRP A 15 0.44 -4.96 -26.10
N ALA A 16 -0.83 -5.29 -26.34
CA ALA A 16 -1.98 -4.60 -25.74
C ALA A 16 -2.38 -5.13 -24.36
N SER A 17 -1.72 -6.17 -23.82
CA SER A 17 -2.16 -6.84 -22.58
C SER A 17 -1.27 -6.61 -21.36
N CYS A 18 -0.35 -5.64 -21.41
CA CYS A 18 0.43 -5.23 -20.24
C CYS A 18 -0.04 -3.87 -19.71
N GLU A 19 -1.35 -3.75 -19.38
CA GLU A 19 -1.83 -2.64 -18.56
C GLU A 19 -1.35 -2.88 -17.13
N CYS A 20 -0.37 -2.08 -16.72
CA CYS A 20 0.09 -2.10 -15.35
C CYS A 20 -1.04 -1.55 -14.45
N PRO A 21 -1.59 -2.33 -13.49
CA PRO A 21 -2.69 -1.87 -12.63
C PRO A 21 -2.37 -0.60 -11.83
N TYR A 22 -1.09 -0.22 -11.79
CA TYR A 22 -0.60 0.99 -11.18
C TYR A 22 -1.07 2.29 -11.85
N GLN A 23 -1.28 2.30 -13.16
CA GLN A 23 -1.75 3.50 -13.88
C GLN A 23 -3.25 3.73 -13.66
N ASP A 24 -4.05 2.67 -13.62
CA ASP A 24 -5.47 2.75 -13.30
C ASP A 24 -5.70 3.29 -11.88
N GLU A 25 -4.87 2.87 -10.90
CA GLU A 25 -4.95 3.41 -9.53
C GLU A 25 -4.61 4.91 -9.46
N LEU A 26 -3.71 5.39 -10.34
CA LEU A 26 -3.32 6.81 -10.40
C LEU A 26 -4.50 7.68 -10.89
N GLU A 27 -5.17 7.25 -11.94
CA GLU A 27 -6.33 7.96 -12.50
C GLU A 27 -7.52 7.95 -11.55
N HIS A 28 -7.80 6.82 -10.91
CA HIS A 28 -8.87 6.71 -9.92
C HIS A 28 -8.58 7.51 -8.64
N ALA A 29 -7.33 7.58 -8.21
CA ALA A 29 -6.92 8.39 -7.06
C ALA A 29 -7.05 9.90 -7.36
N GLN A 30 -6.74 10.34 -8.57
CA GLN A 30 -6.91 11.73 -8.98
C GLN A 30 -8.38 12.14 -9.15
N GLN A 31 -9.23 11.26 -9.67
CA GLN A 31 -10.67 11.52 -9.80
C GLN A 31 -11.37 11.60 -8.43
N ARG A 32 -10.96 10.80 -7.46
CA ARG A 32 -11.55 10.79 -6.11
C ARG A 32 -11.14 11.98 -5.26
N LYS A 33 -10.10 12.69 -5.62
CA LYS A 33 -9.63 13.89 -4.91
C LYS A 33 -10.62 15.07 -5.00
N SER A 34 -11.60 15.01 -5.92
CA SER A 34 -12.58 16.06 -6.14
C SER A 34 -13.91 15.88 -5.41
N SER A 35 -14.15 14.76 -4.76
CA SER A 35 -15.40 14.51 -4.03
C SER A 35 -15.13 14.19 -2.56
N THR A 36 -15.28 15.19 -1.71
CA THR A 36 -15.53 15.14 -0.26
C THR A 36 -14.78 14.06 0.55
N GLY A 37 -13.97 14.52 1.46
CA GLY A 37 -12.98 13.88 2.32
C GLY A 37 -13.25 12.58 3.08
N ASP A 38 -14.34 11.85 2.87
CA ASP A 38 -14.75 10.80 3.82
C ASP A 38 -14.74 9.35 3.29
N VAL A 39 -14.44 9.08 2.03
CA VAL A 39 -14.65 7.72 1.47
C VAL A 39 -13.39 7.01 1.01
N PHE A 40 -12.29 7.43 1.47
CA PHE A 40 -11.09 7.40 0.71
C PHE A 40 -10.23 6.14 0.82
N TYR A 41 -10.23 5.43 1.95
CA TYR A 41 -9.05 4.62 2.27
C TYR A 41 -9.14 3.13 1.97
N ALA A 42 -10.30 2.55 1.77
CA ALA A 42 -10.41 1.11 1.62
C ALA A 42 -9.64 0.57 0.42
N ASP A 43 -9.87 1.14 -0.75
CA ASP A 43 -9.24 0.67 -1.99
C ASP A 43 -7.82 1.22 -2.15
N VAL A 44 -7.58 2.43 -1.67
CA VAL A 44 -6.28 3.09 -1.78
C VAL A 44 -5.22 2.40 -0.94
N LEU A 45 -5.60 1.90 0.25
CA LEU A 45 -4.68 1.21 1.14
C LEU A 45 -4.23 -0.15 0.60
N LEU A 46 -5.03 -0.83 -0.24
CA LEU A 46 -4.66 -2.15 -0.75
C LEU A 46 -3.29 -2.13 -1.44
N GLY A 47 -2.49 -3.14 -1.16
CA GLY A 47 -1.14 -3.30 -1.70
C GLY A 47 -0.05 -3.12 -0.65
N THR A 48 1.19 -3.03 -1.12
CA THR A 48 2.37 -2.98 -0.27
C THR A 48 2.88 -1.56 -0.11
N TRP A 49 3.04 -1.15 1.14
CA TRP A 49 3.55 0.16 1.53
C TRP A 49 4.87 -0.01 2.29
N GLN A 50 5.89 0.72 1.89
CA GLN A 50 7.20 0.67 2.50
C GLN A 50 7.51 1.99 3.18
N CYS A 51 8.01 1.93 4.42
CA CYS A 51 8.48 3.10 5.13
C CYS A 51 9.79 3.61 4.52
N TYR A 52 9.94 4.93 4.34
CA TYR A 52 11.22 5.52 3.95
C TYR A 52 12.26 5.34 5.07
N TYR A 53 11.82 5.55 6.31
CA TYR A 53 12.56 5.23 7.52
C TYR A 53 11.71 4.31 8.37
N PRO A 54 12.28 3.31 9.06
CA PRO A 54 11.51 2.46 9.93
C PRO A 54 10.70 3.28 10.93
N MET A 55 9.39 3.02 11.02
CA MET A 55 8.58 3.56 12.09
C MET A 55 8.93 2.86 13.39
N ILE A 56 9.10 3.60 14.47
CA ILE A 56 9.38 3.03 15.79
C ILE A 56 8.17 3.27 16.68
N ILE A 57 7.45 2.21 17.01
CA ILE A 57 6.27 2.26 17.87
C ILE A 57 6.47 1.26 19.02
N GLY A 58 6.53 1.77 20.25
CA GLY A 58 6.68 0.92 21.43
C GLY A 58 7.94 0.03 21.43
N GLY A 59 9.04 0.51 20.83
CA GLY A 59 10.29 -0.26 20.73
C GLY A 59 10.32 -1.31 19.62
N ILE A 60 9.33 -1.30 18.74
CA ILE A 60 9.25 -2.15 17.54
C ILE A 60 9.46 -1.27 16.33
N GLU A 61 10.31 -1.69 15.42
CA GLU A 61 10.56 -1.05 14.14
C GLU A 61 9.66 -1.66 13.08
N PHE A 62 8.95 -0.82 12.32
CA PHE A 62 8.09 -1.24 11.20
C PHE A 62 8.72 -0.82 9.89
N LYS A 63 8.89 -1.78 8.99
CA LYS A 63 9.51 -1.56 7.68
C LYS A 63 8.48 -1.48 6.57
N GLN A 64 7.48 -2.33 6.61
CA GLN A 64 6.54 -2.52 5.52
C GLN A 64 5.18 -2.94 6.06
N ILE A 65 4.12 -2.48 5.41
CA ILE A 65 2.75 -2.95 5.63
C ILE A 65 2.16 -3.35 4.27
N LYS A 66 1.66 -4.58 4.18
CA LYS A 66 0.91 -5.07 3.03
C LYS A 66 -0.55 -5.18 3.40
N PHE A 67 -1.38 -4.27 2.91
CA PHE A 67 -2.82 -4.32 3.10
C PHE A 67 -3.45 -5.29 2.10
N MET A 68 -4.27 -6.20 2.60
CA MET A 68 -4.96 -7.21 1.82
C MET A 68 -6.48 -7.01 1.90
N SER A 69 -7.20 -7.56 0.95
CA SER A 69 -8.67 -7.61 1.00
C SER A 69 -9.15 -8.33 2.27
N GLY A 70 -10.36 -8.01 2.72
CA GLY A 70 -10.94 -8.62 3.92
C GLY A 70 -10.41 -8.09 5.26
N GLY A 71 -9.81 -6.88 5.26
CA GLY A 71 -9.37 -6.23 6.48
C GLY A 71 -8.17 -6.89 7.16
N LYS A 72 -7.29 -7.49 6.39
CA LYS A 72 -6.04 -8.10 6.85
C LYS A 72 -4.84 -7.30 6.37
N ALA A 73 -3.81 -7.24 7.20
CA ALA A 73 -2.55 -6.61 6.83
C ALA A 73 -1.36 -7.44 7.36
N ASP A 74 -0.39 -7.67 6.50
CA ASP A 74 0.89 -8.23 6.89
C ASP A 74 1.85 -7.10 7.23
N ILE A 75 2.37 -7.09 8.44
CA ILE A 75 3.30 -6.09 8.92
C ILE A 75 4.67 -6.71 9.10
N THR A 76 5.65 -6.19 8.39
CA THR A 76 7.06 -6.58 8.54
C THR A 76 7.72 -5.68 9.56
N MET A 77 8.21 -6.27 10.64
CA MET A 77 8.72 -5.58 11.81
C MET A 77 9.95 -6.29 12.41
N ALA A 78 10.69 -5.55 13.25
CA ALA A 78 11.77 -6.08 14.08
C ALA A 78 11.71 -5.43 15.46
N LYS A 79 12.24 -6.08 16.48
CA LYS A 79 12.52 -5.38 17.74
C LYS A 79 13.62 -4.34 17.49
N GLN A 80 13.48 -3.20 18.10
CA GLN A 80 14.47 -2.13 17.97
C GLN A 80 15.86 -2.66 18.28
N ARG A 81 16.80 -2.46 17.35
CA ARG A 81 18.19 -2.96 17.38
C ARG A 81 18.38 -4.46 17.05
N ASP A 82 17.31 -5.20 16.74
CA ASP A 82 17.44 -6.52 16.16
C ASP A 82 17.76 -6.44 14.66
N THR A 83 18.52 -7.40 14.17
CA THR A 83 18.85 -7.49 12.74
C THR A 83 17.87 -8.36 11.96
N GLU A 84 17.01 -9.11 12.66
CA GLU A 84 16.07 -10.04 12.06
C GLU A 84 14.68 -9.41 11.92
N TRP A 85 14.18 -9.38 10.68
CA TRP A 85 12.85 -8.93 10.36
C TRP A 85 11.91 -10.13 10.30
N TYR A 86 10.72 -9.97 10.86
CA TYR A 86 9.65 -10.97 10.81
C TYR A 86 8.35 -10.30 10.35
N THR A 87 7.42 -11.11 9.85
CA THR A 87 6.12 -10.64 9.36
C THR A 87 5.02 -11.26 10.18
N GLU A 88 4.08 -10.44 10.63
CA GLU A 88 2.88 -10.86 11.35
C GLU A 88 1.63 -10.31 10.69
N THR A 89 0.56 -11.12 10.70
CA THR A 89 -0.74 -10.73 10.15
C THR A 89 -1.61 -10.11 11.24
N TYR A 90 -2.13 -8.93 10.97
CA TYR A 90 -3.07 -8.16 11.79
C TYR A 90 -4.43 -8.05 11.10
N ASN A 91 -5.47 -7.90 11.87
CA ASN A 91 -6.71 -7.32 11.37
C ASN A 91 -6.52 -5.80 11.34
N TYR A 92 -7.03 -5.13 10.32
CA TYR A 92 -7.05 -3.68 10.31
C TYR A 92 -8.44 -3.14 10.01
N ALA A 93 -8.71 -1.98 10.57
CA ALA A 93 -9.90 -1.18 10.29
C ALA A 93 -9.51 0.30 10.36
N TYR A 94 -10.28 1.16 9.72
CA TYR A 94 -10.12 2.60 9.90
C TYR A 94 -11.47 3.25 10.22
N TYR A 95 -11.39 4.28 11.04
CA TYR A 95 -12.51 5.08 11.48
C TYR A 95 -12.16 6.54 11.29
N GLY A 96 -12.80 7.21 10.33
CA GLY A 96 -12.38 8.55 9.92
C GLY A 96 -10.93 8.54 9.41
N ASN A 97 -10.04 9.20 10.12
CA ASN A 97 -8.60 9.23 9.81
C ASN A 97 -7.74 8.31 10.70
N THR A 98 -8.35 7.48 11.53
CA THR A 98 -7.62 6.58 12.43
C THR A 98 -7.56 5.17 11.84
N LEU A 99 -6.37 4.69 11.59
CA LEU A 99 -6.05 3.33 11.17
C LEU A 99 -5.67 2.49 12.39
N ARG A 100 -6.40 1.42 12.61
CA ARG A 100 -6.18 0.50 13.75
C ARG A 100 -5.80 -0.86 13.25
N PHE A 101 -4.72 -1.39 13.82
CA PHE A 101 -4.31 -2.78 13.65
C PHE A 101 -4.54 -3.52 14.96
N SER A 102 -5.12 -4.69 14.88
CA SER A 102 -5.38 -5.55 16.05
C SER A 102 -4.96 -6.98 15.81
N ARG A 103 -4.32 -7.54 16.81
CA ARG A 103 -3.94 -8.94 16.91
C ARG A 103 -4.03 -9.33 18.38
N SER A 104 -4.16 -10.64 18.67
CA SER A 104 -4.24 -11.13 20.06
C SER A 104 -3.19 -10.47 20.96
N GLY A 105 -3.65 -9.64 21.92
CA GLY A 105 -2.79 -8.95 22.88
C GLY A 105 -2.01 -7.73 22.35
N SER A 106 -2.20 -7.33 21.08
CA SER A 106 -1.50 -6.17 20.50
C SER A 106 -2.45 -5.30 19.68
N ASN A 107 -2.43 -3.99 19.97
CA ASN A 107 -3.18 -2.99 19.23
C ASN A 107 -2.25 -1.84 18.85
N ILE A 108 -2.30 -1.44 17.58
CA ILE A 108 -1.55 -0.31 17.03
C ILE A 108 -2.55 0.65 16.42
N SER A 109 -2.42 1.94 16.72
CA SER A 109 -3.26 2.99 16.14
C SER A 109 -2.40 4.06 15.52
N LEU A 110 -2.70 4.41 14.27
CA LEU A 110 -2.04 5.46 13.51
C LEU A 110 -3.09 6.44 13.00
N THR A 111 -2.77 7.72 13.00
CA THR A 111 -3.60 8.74 12.37
C THR A 111 -3.09 8.97 10.95
N ILE A 112 -3.99 8.93 9.97
CA ILE A 112 -3.69 9.32 8.60
C ILE A 112 -3.78 10.85 8.54
N GLU A 113 -2.65 11.53 8.33
CA GLU A 113 -2.58 12.98 8.20
C GLU A 113 -2.83 13.44 6.76
N GLY A 114 -2.52 12.59 5.79
CA GLY A 114 -2.71 12.91 4.39
C GLY A 114 -2.26 11.79 3.47
N TYR A 115 -2.63 11.97 2.22
CA TYR A 115 -2.24 11.10 1.13
C TYR A 115 -1.95 11.94 -0.10
N LEU A 116 -0.78 11.75 -0.66
CA LEU A 116 -0.40 12.29 -1.95
C LEU A 116 0.33 11.18 -2.70
N PHE A 117 -0.41 10.50 -3.59
CA PHE A 117 0.13 9.33 -4.29
C PHE A 117 1.55 9.60 -4.84
N PRO A 118 2.51 8.69 -4.63
CA PRO A 118 2.39 7.38 -3.99
C PRO A 118 2.66 7.37 -2.47
N GLU A 119 2.54 8.49 -1.79
CA GLU A 119 2.93 8.66 -0.39
C GLU A 119 1.72 8.73 0.54
N LEU A 120 1.84 8.06 1.69
CA LEU A 120 0.90 8.07 2.80
C LEU A 120 1.60 8.66 4.03
N TYR A 121 0.99 9.68 4.61
CA TYR A 121 1.51 10.38 5.79
C TYR A 121 0.75 9.92 7.03
N LEU A 122 1.48 9.36 7.97
CA LEU A 122 0.95 8.79 9.19
C LEU A 122 1.53 9.48 10.41
N ARG A 123 0.79 9.46 11.52
CA ARG A 123 1.24 9.96 12.81
C ARG A 123 0.79 9.03 13.93
N ASP A 124 1.64 8.86 14.93
CA ASP A 124 1.28 8.33 16.23
C ASP A 124 1.62 9.33 17.35
N SER A 125 1.61 8.88 18.60
CA SER A 125 1.99 9.70 19.76
C SER A 125 3.50 10.03 19.80
N PHE A 126 4.34 9.34 19.04
CA PHE A 126 5.80 9.47 19.06
C PHE A 126 6.35 10.25 17.87
N GLY A 127 5.64 10.29 16.74
CA GLY A 127 6.14 11.00 15.58
C GLY A 127 5.27 10.88 14.33
N ARG A 128 5.82 11.43 13.26
CA ARG A 128 5.25 11.40 11.91
C ARG A 128 6.06 10.46 11.03
N TYR A 129 5.38 9.75 10.15
CA TYR A 129 5.97 8.72 9.30
C TYR A 129 5.46 8.89 7.89
N THR A 130 6.30 8.57 6.92
CA THR A 130 5.92 8.55 5.51
C THR A 130 6.16 7.16 4.94
N MET A 131 5.13 6.63 4.31
CA MET A 131 5.19 5.37 3.58
C MET A 131 4.97 5.63 2.10
N ALA A 132 5.67 4.89 1.24
CA ALA A 132 5.47 4.91 -0.19
C ALA A 132 4.86 3.58 -0.67
N LYS A 133 3.89 3.67 -1.57
CA LYS A 133 3.30 2.49 -2.21
C LYS A 133 4.31 1.89 -3.18
N ARG A 134 4.58 0.58 -3.03
CA ARG A 134 5.43 -0.16 -3.96
C ARG A 134 4.64 -0.49 -5.22
N ARG A 135 5.30 -0.41 -6.35
CA ARG A 135 4.77 -0.95 -7.60
C ARG A 135 4.58 -2.46 -7.48
N ALA A 136 3.57 -2.99 -8.14
CA ALA A 136 3.45 -4.44 -8.29
C ALA A 136 4.69 -4.99 -8.99
N GLU A 137 5.15 -6.17 -8.57
CA GLU A 137 6.27 -6.84 -9.22
C GLU A 137 5.94 -7.07 -10.69
N GLY A 138 6.86 -6.71 -11.60
CA GLY A 138 6.68 -6.83 -13.04
C GLY A 138 6.21 -5.55 -13.76
N CYS A 139 6.11 -4.43 -13.06
CA CYS A 139 5.77 -3.11 -13.61
C CYS A 139 6.98 -2.16 -13.65
N ASP A 140 8.14 -2.65 -14.05
CA ASP A 140 9.35 -1.83 -14.24
C ASP A 140 9.38 -1.22 -15.66
#